data_24133dfd7269f8e381e031532a7916cf
#
_entry.id   24133dfd7269f8e381e031532a7916cf
#
_cell.length_a   1.000
_cell.length_b   1.000
_cell.length_c   1.000
_cell.angle_alpha   90.00
_cell.angle_beta   90.00
_cell.angle_gamma   90.00
#
_symmetry.space_group_name_H-M   'P 1'
#
loop_
_entity.id
_entity.type
_entity.pdbx_description
1 polymer ?
#
loop_
_entity_poly.entity_id
_entity_poly.type
_entity_poly.pdbx_seq_one_letter_code
_entity_poly.pdbx_strand_id
1 'polypeptide(L)'
;MSEDTDQQLVDRVLSGNKNAFNLLVLRYQHRVSALVGRFIHDSHEAEDVCQEAFIKAYRALPLFRGDSAFYTWLYRIAVNTAKNYLVSRKRRPPASDVEVVDAEQSEAGSILRDIENPESKLATAKLKLMIEQAIEDLPEDLRTAFTLREFSGLSYEDITEVMDCPVGTVRSRIFRAREAIDKKIRDLLE
;
A
#
# COMPACT_ATOMS: atom_id res chain seq x y z
N MET A 1 -14.97 -4.03 27.31
CA MET A 1 -15.03 -5.18 26.39
C MET A 1 -13.69 -5.19 25.68
N SER A 2 -12.86 -6.22 25.87
CA SER A 2 -11.60 -6.33 25.12
C SER A 2 -11.96 -6.64 23.67
N GLU A 3 -11.37 -5.88 22.73
CA GLU A 3 -11.51 -6.21 21.31
C GLU A 3 -10.87 -7.59 21.02
N ASP A 4 -11.58 -8.42 20.24
CA ASP A 4 -11.05 -9.70 19.79
C ASP A 4 -9.70 -9.49 19.09
N THR A 5 -8.71 -10.34 19.35
CA THR A 5 -7.44 -10.35 18.62
C THR A 5 -7.66 -10.88 17.19
N ASP A 6 -6.72 -10.58 16.27
CA ASP A 6 -6.81 -11.12 14.90
C ASP A 6 -6.89 -12.64 14.89
N GLN A 7 -6.11 -13.31 15.74
CA GLN A 7 -6.12 -14.78 15.84
C GLN A 7 -7.48 -15.30 16.30
N GLN A 8 -8.11 -14.65 17.29
CA GLN A 8 -9.45 -15.05 17.73
C GLN A 8 -10.50 -14.87 16.62
N LEU A 9 -10.39 -13.78 15.83
CA LEU A 9 -11.26 -13.57 14.68
C LEU A 9 -11.04 -14.63 13.60
N VAL A 10 -9.79 -14.95 13.28
CA VAL A 10 -9.42 -16.04 12.34
C VAL A 10 -10.01 -17.37 12.80
N ASP A 11 -9.81 -17.75 14.06
CA ASP A 11 -10.32 -19.02 14.61
C ASP A 11 -11.86 -19.09 14.53
N ARG A 12 -12.54 -17.96 14.78
CA ARG A 12 -14.00 -17.86 14.63
C ARG A 12 -14.46 -18.03 13.19
N VAL A 13 -13.72 -17.47 12.22
CA VAL A 13 -14.03 -17.66 10.79
C VAL A 13 -13.88 -19.12 10.41
N LEU A 14 -12.77 -19.75 10.82
CA LEU A 14 -12.49 -21.17 10.55
C LEU A 14 -13.51 -22.11 11.21
N SER A 15 -14.09 -21.71 12.33
CA SER A 15 -15.20 -22.40 12.99
C SER A 15 -16.58 -22.18 12.33
N GLY A 16 -16.63 -21.44 11.19
CA GLY A 16 -17.85 -21.22 10.41
C GLY A 16 -18.55 -19.88 10.65
N ASN A 17 -18.06 -19.02 11.54
CA ASN A 17 -18.61 -17.69 11.76
C ASN A 17 -18.08 -16.69 10.71
N LYS A 18 -18.75 -16.63 9.57
CA LYS A 18 -18.37 -15.71 8.47
C LYS A 18 -18.36 -14.23 8.90
N ASN A 19 -19.20 -13.82 9.86
CA ASN A 19 -19.24 -12.43 10.31
C ASN A 19 -17.95 -11.99 11.02
N ALA A 20 -17.16 -12.93 11.57
CA ALA A 20 -15.87 -12.60 12.14
C ALA A 20 -14.87 -12.09 11.08
N PHE A 21 -14.99 -12.51 9.82
CA PHE A 21 -14.17 -11.98 8.73
C PHE A 21 -14.51 -10.52 8.41
N ASN A 22 -15.78 -10.13 8.49
CA ASN A 22 -16.17 -8.74 8.31
C ASN A 22 -15.50 -7.81 9.32
N LEU A 23 -15.26 -8.29 10.55
CA LEU A 23 -14.52 -7.51 11.55
C LEU A 23 -13.04 -7.32 11.16
N LEU A 24 -12.41 -8.35 10.57
CA LEU A 24 -11.06 -8.23 10.00
C LEU A 24 -11.04 -7.24 8.82
N VAL A 25 -12.04 -7.29 7.94
CA VAL A 25 -12.17 -6.34 6.84
C VAL A 25 -12.28 -4.91 7.37
N LEU A 26 -13.19 -4.64 8.32
CA LEU A 26 -13.37 -3.32 8.93
C LEU A 26 -12.08 -2.80 9.60
N ARG A 27 -11.32 -3.69 10.24
CA ARG A 27 -10.04 -3.35 10.91
C ARG A 27 -8.95 -2.95 9.91
N TYR A 28 -8.89 -3.60 8.76
CA TYR A 28 -7.77 -3.47 7.82
C TYR A 28 -8.10 -2.75 6.52
N GLN A 29 -9.37 -2.51 6.17
CA GLN A 29 -9.75 -1.93 4.88
C GLN A 29 -9.04 -0.61 4.56
N HIS A 30 -8.96 0.32 5.52
CA HIS A 30 -8.29 1.61 5.29
C HIS A 30 -6.78 1.45 5.07
N ARG A 31 -6.14 0.52 5.79
CA ARG A 31 -4.70 0.27 5.64
C ARG A 31 -4.39 -0.42 4.32
N VAL A 32 -5.22 -1.39 3.91
CA VAL A 32 -5.09 -2.09 2.63
C VAL A 32 -5.36 -1.13 1.48
N SER A 33 -6.40 -0.29 1.58
CA SER A 33 -6.71 0.73 0.58
C SER A 33 -5.56 1.74 0.42
N ALA A 34 -5.02 2.25 1.54
CA ALA A 34 -3.86 3.15 1.51
C ALA A 34 -2.62 2.49 0.89
N LEU A 35 -2.40 1.18 1.16
CA LEU A 35 -1.30 0.43 0.56
C LEU A 35 -1.51 0.25 -0.95
N VAL A 36 -2.68 -0.20 -1.38
CA VAL A 36 -3.01 -0.45 -2.80
C VAL A 36 -2.98 0.85 -3.60
N GLY A 37 -3.49 1.95 -3.05
CA GLY A 37 -3.47 3.27 -3.67
C GLY A 37 -2.07 3.83 -3.95
N ARG A 38 -1.01 3.26 -3.30
CA ARG A 38 0.40 3.58 -3.65
C ARG A 38 0.90 2.88 -4.91
N PHE A 39 0.18 1.88 -5.40
CA PHE A 39 0.50 1.15 -6.62
C PHE A 39 -0.44 1.50 -7.77
N ILE A 40 -1.69 1.83 -7.45
CA ILE A 40 -2.78 2.05 -8.41
C ILE A 40 -3.40 3.40 -8.09
N HIS A 41 -3.24 4.37 -9.01
CA HIS A 41 -3.65 5.76 -8.79
C HIS A 41 -5.14 5.99 -9.07
N ASP A 42 -5.72 5.21 -10.00
CA ASP A 42 -7.14 5.24 -10.24
C ASP A 42 -7.89 4.71 -9.02
N SER A 43 -8.78 5.53 -8.45
CA SER A 43 -9.49 5.21 -7.21
C SER A 43 -10.42 4.00 -7.35
N HIS A 44 -11.10 3.88 -8.50
CA HIS A 44 -12.01 2.76 -8.76
C HIS A 44 -11.24 1.46 -8.96
N GLU A 45 -10.14 1.50 -9.74
CA GLU A 45 -9.27 0.34 -9.92
C GLU A 45 -8.62 -0.09 -8.60
N ALA A 46 -8.20 0.87 -7.76
CA ALA A 46 -7.64 0.59 -6.44
C ALA A 46 -8.67 -0.06 -5.50
N GLU A 47 -9.92 0.38 -5.53
CA GLU A 47 -11.01 -0.21 -4.75
C GLU A 47 -11.30 -1.64 -5.20
N ASP A 48 -11.39 -1.90 -6.51
CA ASP A 48 -11.59 -3.23 -7.07
C ASP A 48 -10.47 -4.20 -6.65
N VAL A 49 -9.23 -3.73 -6.71
CA VAL A 49 -8.06 -4.53 -6.29
C VAL A 49 -8.06 -4.79 -4.78
N CYS A 50 -8.50 -3.82 -3.96
CA CYS A 50 -8.69 -4.02 -2.52
C CYS A 50 -9.75 -5.09 -2.25
N GLN A 51 -10.89 -5.04 -2.91
CA GLN A 51 -11.95 -6.03 -2.76
C GLN A 51 -11.45 -7.41 -3.17
N GLU A 52 -10.75 -7.52 -4.31
CA GLU A 52 -10.15 -8.76 -4.77
C GLU A 52 -9.13 -9.32 -3.77
N ALA A 53 -8.32 -8.47 -3.15
CA ALA A 53 -7.36 -8.88 -2.13
C ALA A 53 -8.05 -9.48 -0.90
N PHE A 54 -9.16 -8.89 -0.41
CA PHE A 54 -9.93 -9.45 0.69
C PHE A 54 -10.65 -10.75 0.31
N ILE A 55 -11.17 -10.87 -0.91
CA ILE A 55 -11.76 -12.12 -1.40
C ILE A 55 -10.71 -13.23 -1.44
N LYS A 56 -9.51 -12.94 -1.94
CA LYS A 56 -8.38 -13.89 -1.95
C LYS A 56 -7.97 -14.27 -0.53
N ALA A 57 -7.89 -13.29 0.38
CA ALA A 57 -7.58 -13.53 1.79
C ALA A 57 -8.62 -14.45 2.43
N TYR A 58 -9.92 -14.19 2.23
CA TYR A 58 -10.98 -15.05 2.76
C TYR A 58 -10.87 -16.49 2.26
N ARG A 59 -10.62 -16.67 0.95
CA ARG A 59 -10.47 -18.00 0.34
C ARG A 59 -9.22 -18.73 0.82
N ALA A 60 -8.13 -18.00 1.06
CA ALA A 60 -6.86 -18.55 1.51
C ALA A 60 -6.76 -18.69 3.04
N LEU A 61 -7.74 -18.17 3.80
CA LEU A 61 -7.72 -18.19 5.26
C LEU A 61 -7.54 -19.61 5.88
N PRO A 62 -8.14 -20.67 5.31
CA PRO A 62 -7.89 -22.03 5.80
C PRO A 62 -6.43 -22.49 5.70
N LEU A 63 -5.61 -21.81 4.90
CA LEU A 63 -4.19 -22.09 4.72
C LEU A 63 -3.30 -21.19 5.58
N PHE A 64 -3.89 -20.22 6.28
CA PHE A 64 -3.14 -19.34 7.20
C PHE A 64 -2.72 -20.13 8.44
N ARG A 65 -1.41 -20.27 8.62
CA ARG A 65 -0.83 -21.09 9.71
C ARG A 65 -0.55 -20.33 10.99
N GLY A 66 -0.62 -18.99 10.96
CA GLY A 66 -0.25 -18.15 12.10
C GLY A 66 1.26 -18.01 12.31
N ASP A 67 2.08 -18.41 11.34
CA ASP A 67 3.55 -18.29 11.39
C ASP A 67 3.98 -16.81 11.37
N SER A 68 3.14 -15.94 10.83
CA SER A 68 3.28 -14.48 10.84
C SER A 68 2.02 -13.81 11.40
N ALA A 69 2.13 -12.52 11.67
CA ALA A 69 0.95 -11.72 12.03
C ALA A 69 -0.06 -11.68 10.86
N PHE A 70 -1.35 -11.70 11.20
CA PHE A 70 -2.41 -11.69 10.17
C PHE A 70 -2.27 -10.51 9.19
N TYR A 71 -1.90 -9.32 9.67
CA TYR A 71 -1.72 -8.15 8.82
C TYR A 71 -0.57 -8.33 7.81
N THR A 72 0.53 -8.96 8.20
CA THR A 72 1.68 -9.24 7.32
C THR A 72 1.27 -10.17 6.19
N TRP A 73 0.55 -11.24 6.53
CA TRP A 73 0.00 -12.19 5.56
C TRP A 73 -1.02 -11.52 4.62
N LEU A 74 -1.92 -10.68 5.15
CA LEU A 74 -2.90 -9.94 4.35
C LEU A 74 -2.21 -8.95 3.40
N TYR A 75 -1.18 -8.25 3.86
CA TYR A 75 -0.43 -7.29 3.03
C TYR A 75 0.32 -7.99 1.90
N ARG A 76 0.86 -9.19 2.14
CA ARG A 76 1.43 -10.03 1.08
C ARG A 76 0.41 -10.31 -0.03
N ILE A 77 -0.82 -10.67 0.34
CA ILE A 77 -1.91 -10.89 -0.63
C ILE A 77 -2.25 -9.60 -1.38
N ALA A 78 -2.38 -8.48 -0.68
CA ALA A 78 -2.71 -7.19 -1.27
C ALA A 78 -1.64 -6.70 -2.26
N VAL A 79 -0.36 -6.75 -1.88
CA VAL A 79 0.77 -6.39 -2.76
C VAL A 79 0.81 -7.27 -4.00
N ASN A 80 0.68 -8.59 -3.84
CA ASN A 80 0.68 -9.52 -4.97
C ASN A 80 -0.52 -9.31 -5.89
N THR A 81 -1.70 -8.97 -5.32
CA THR A 81 -2.89 -8.67 -6.12
C THR A 81 -2.70 -7.39 -6.92
N ALA A 82 -2.16 -6.33 -6.31
CA ALA A 82 -1.87 -5.08 -7.01
C ALA A 82 -0.81 -5.26 -8.12
N LYS A 83 0.27 -5.99 -7.86
CA LYS A 83 1.29 -6.30 -8.86
C LYS A 83 0.72 -7.08 -10.05
N ASN A 84 -0.06 -8.13 -9.78
CA ASN A 84 -0.70 -8.93 -10.83
C ASN A 84 -1.68 -8.10 -11.66
N TYR A 85 -2.42 -7.19 -11.03
CA TYR A 85 -3.31 -6.26 -11.72
C TYR A 85 -2.51 -5.37 -12.69
N LEU A 86 -1.43 -4.74 -12.24
CA LEU A 86 -0.59 -3.88 -13.07
C LEU A 86 0.04 -4.64 -14.26
N VAL A 87 0.48 -5.89 -14.03
CA VAL A 87 0.99 -6.75 -15.12
C VAL A 87 -0.11 -7.07 -16.13
N SER A 88 -1.32 -7.38 -15.66
CA SER A 88 -2.47 -7.67 -16.53
C SER A 88 -2.90 -6.45 -17.33
N ARG A 89 -2.91 -5.27 -16.70
CA ARG A 89 -3.24 -3.99 -17.36
C ARG A 89 -2.25 -3.67 -18.48
N LYS A 90 -0.96 -3.85 -18.24
CA LYS A 90 0.09 -3.65 -19.28
C LYS A 90 -0.03 -4.60 -20.49
N ARG A 91 -0.66 -5.76 -20.33
CA ARG A 91 -0.88 -6.74 -21.38
C ARG A 91 -2.18 -6.54 -22.17
N ARG A 92 -3.11 -5.73 -21.65
CA ARG A 92 -4.32 -5.39 -22.40
C ARG A 92 -3.96 -4.43 -23.53
N PRO A 93 -4.44 -4.64 -24.77
CA PRO A 93 -4.34 -3.64 -25.83
C PRO A 93 -4.95 -2.34 -25.31
N PRO A 94 -4.42 -1.16 -25.70
CA PRO A 94 -5.05 0.10 -25.32
C PRO A 94 -6.49 0.08 -25.84
N ALA A 95 -7.44 -0.01 -24.93
CA ALA A 95 -8.81 0.36 -25.25
C ALA A 95 -8.75 1.85 -25.60
N SER A 96 -9.34 2.22 -26.72
CA SER A 96 -9.45 3.61 -27.16
C SER A 96 -10.47 4.34 -26.28
N ASP A 97 -10.09 4.56 -25.03
CA ASP A 97 -10.83 5.42 -24.12
C ASP A 97 -9.92 6.60 -23.78
N VAL A 98 -10.43 7.77 -24.13
CA VAL A 98 -9.89 9.08 -23.82
C VAL A 98 -9.61 9.13 -22.32
N GLU A 99 -8.35 9.23 -21.93
CA GLU A 99 -7.99 9.54 -20.56
C GLU A 99 -8.56 10.92 -20.21
N VAL A 100 -9.71 10.91 -19.56
CA VAL A 100 -10.14 12.05 -18.77
C VAL A 100 -9.27 12.01 -17.51
N VAL A 101 -8.26 12.85 -17.50
CA VAL A 101 -7.45 13.09 -16.30
C VAL A 101 -8.32 13.91 -15.35
N ASP A 102 -9.17 13.25 -14.61
CA ASP A 102 -9.79 13.84 -13.44
C ASP A 102 -8.75 13.80 -12.30
N ALA A 103 -8.07 14.92 -12.17
CA ALA A 103 -7.25 15.24 -11.01
C ALA A 103 -8.18 15.52 -9.81
N GLU A 104 -8.89 14.52 -9.32
CA GLU A 104 -9.54 14.61 -8.02
C GLU A 104 -8.51 14.37 -6.92
N GLN A 105 -8.24 15.45 -6.22
CA GLN A 105 -7.37 15.53 -5.06
C GLN A 105 -7.83 14.55 -3.99
N SER A 106 -7.01 13.53 -3.74
CA SER A 106 -7.16 12.70 -2.55
C SER A 106 -6.85 13.54 -1.32
N GLU A 107 -7.88 14.00 -0.62
CA GLU A 107 -7.77 14.59 0.72
C GLU A 107 -7.38 13.50 1.73
N ALA A 108 -6.09 13.25 1.87
CA ALA A 108 -5.56 12.48 2.99
C ALA A 108 -4.77 13.42 3.91
N GLY A 109 -5.38 13.79 5.01
CA GLY A 109 -4.65 14.27 6.19
C GLY A 109 -4.64 15.78 6.42
N SER A 110 -5.77 16.33 6.79
CA SER A 110 -5.83 17.57 7.57
C SER A 110 -5.52 17.27 9.02
N ILE A 111 -4.28 17.51 9.47
CA ILE A 111 -3.97 17.94 10.83
C ILE A 111 -2.69 18.76 10.76
N LEU A 112 -2.86 20.07 10.68
CA LEU A 112 -2.05 21.11 11.31
C LEU A 112 -2.65 22.44 10.89
N ARG A 113 -3.53 22.98 11.73
CA ARG A 113 -3.89 24.39 11.69
C ARG A 113 -2.74 25.14 12.31
N ASP A 114 -1.93 25.75 11.48
CA ASP A 114 -1.11 26.88 11.89
C ASP A 114 -1.11 27.93 10.78
N ILE A 115 -0.99 29.20 11.21
CA ILE A 115 -1.12 30.41 10.40
C ILE A 115 -0.01 30.43 9.34
N GLU A 116 -0.24 29.83 8.17
CA GLU A 116 0.75 29.76 7.12
C GLU A 116 0.46 30.72 5.97
N ASN A 117 1.50 31.48 5.61
CA ASN A 117 1.58 32.31 4.43
C ASN A 117 1.24 31.50 3.16
N PRO A 118 0.45 32.03 2.20
CA PRO A 118 0.11 31.33 0.95
C PRO A 118 1.30 30.80 0.16
N GLU A 119 2.45 31.48 0.23
CA GLU A 119 3.70 31.07 -0.42
C GLU A 119 4.27 29.79 0.19
N SER A 120 4.21 29.62 1.52
CA SER A 120 4.67 28.40 2.20
C SER A 120 3.78 27.19 1.87
N LYS A 121 2.47 27.40 1.75
CA LYS A 121 1.52 26.35 1.32
C LYS A 121 1.80 25.88 -0.11
N LEU A 122 2.06 26.81 -1.02
CA LEU A 122 2.41 26.46 -2.41
C LEU A 122 3.75 25.70 -2.49
N ALA A 123 4.75 26.14 -1.73
CA ALA A 123 6.05 25.47 -1.66
C ALA A 123 5.92 24.04 -1.08
N THR A 124 5.13 23.85 -0.02
CA THR A 124 4.86 22.57 0.59
C THR A 124 4.11 21.62 -0.36
N ALA A 125 3.09 22.14 -1.07
CA ALA A 125 2.36 21.37 -2.06
C ALA A 125 3.26 20.93 -3.23
N LYS A 126 4.12 21.82 -3.73
CA LYS A 126 5.09 21.50 -4.77
C LYS A 126 6.08 20.44 -4.30
N LEU A 127 6.62 20.57 -3.08
CA LEU A 127 7.53 19.58 -2.51
C LEU A 127 6.86 18.20 -2.36
N LYS A 128 5.60 18.17 -1.92
CA LYS A 128 4.82 16.92 -1.81
C LYS A 128 4.70 16.23 -3.17
N LEU A 129 4.31 16.96 -4.22
CA LEU A 129 4.21 16.42 -5.57
C LEU A 129 5.56 15.91 -6.09
N MET A 130 6.65 16.62 -5.80
CA MET A 130 8.01 16.18 -6.18
C MET A 130 8.40 14.88 -5.50
N ILE A 131 8.09 14.72 -4.21
CA ILE A 131 8.36 13.48 -3.45
C ILE A 131 7.52 12.33 -4.02
N GLU A 132 6.22 12.56 -4.27
CA GLU A 132 5.32 11.56 -4.84
C GLU A 132 5.84 11.09 -6.20
N GLN A 133 6.21 12.00 -7.09
CA GLN A 133 6.80 11.67 -8.39
C GLN A 133 8.13 10.91 -8.25
N ALA A 134 8.97 11.29 -7.28
CA ALA A 134 10.24 10.58 -7.04
C ALA A 134 10.00 9.13 -6.59
N ILE A 135 8.95 8.88 -5.80
CA ILE A 135 8.56 7.53 -5.37
C ILE A 135 7.99 6.73 -6.54
N GLU A 136 7.18 7.34 -7.40
CA GLU A 136 6.59 6.69 -8.57
C GLU A 136 7.64 6.24 -9.58
N ASP A 137 8.70 7.01 -9.75
CA ASP A 137 9.79 6.68 -10.66
C ASP A 137 10.73 5.59 -10.15
N LEU A 138 10.58 5.16 -8.89
CA LEU A 138 11.36 4.04 -8.37
C LEU A 138 11.04 2.73 -9.11
N PRO A 139 12.05 1.87 -9.35
CA PRO A 139 11.81 0.49 -9.71
C PRO A 139 10.83 -0.18 -8.73
N GLU A 140 9.94 -1.03 -9.26
CA GLU A 140 8.83 -1.63 -8.52
C GLU A 140 9.24 -2.23 -7.17
N ASP A 141 10.35 -2.98 -7.14
CA ASP A 141 10.82 -3.62 -5.89
C ASP A 141 11.32 -2.61 -4.85
N LEU A 142 11.96 -1.52 -5.28
CA LEU A 142 12.41 -0.46 -4.39
C LEU A 142 11.21 0.30 -3.83
N ARG A 143 10.27 0.65 -4.71
CA ARG A 143 9.03 1.33 -4.33
C ARG A 143 8.22 0.48 -3.35
N THR A 144 8.07 -0.83 -3.60
CA THR A 144 7.36 -1.75 -2.71
C THR A 144 7.99 -1.78 -1.32
N ALA A 145 9.31 -2.02 -1.23
CA ALA A 145 10.02 -2.09 0.06
C ALA A 145 9.92 -0.77 0.83
N PHE A 146 10.08 0.36 0.14
CA PHE A 146 9.97 1.70 0.71
C PHE A 146 8.56 1.97 1.23
N THR A 147 7.53 1.68 0.43
CA THR A 147 6.11 1.88 0.80
C THR A 147 5.74 1.06 2.03
N LEU A 148 6.12 -0.20 2.10
CA LEU A 148 5.86 -1.07 3.25
C LEU A 148 6.56 -0.54 4.51
N ARG A 149 7.76 -0.01 4.40
CA ARG A 149 8.50 0.54 5.54
C ARG A 149 7.97 1.88 6.01
N GLU A 150 7.90 2.87 5.11
CA GLU A 150 7.66 4.27 5.46
C GLU A 150 6.17 4.60 5.65
N PHE A 151 5.29 3.99 4.85
CA PHE A 151 3.86 4.29 4.91
C PHE A 151 3.05 3.24 5.69
N SER A 152 3.45 1.97 5.63
CA SER A 152 2.74 0.90 6.35
C SER A 152 3.36 0.58 7.70
N GLY A 153 4.58 1.08 8.00
CA GLY A 153 5.26 0.93 9.29
C GLY A 153 5.72 -0.50 9.61
N LEU A 154 5.86 -1.37 8.59
CA LEU A 154 6.28 -2.75 8.79
C LEU A 154 7.74 -2.83 9.29
N SER A 155 8.01 -3.87 10.09
CA SER A 155 9.39 -4.24 10.43
C SER A 155 10.13 -4.80 9.20
N TYR A 156 11.45 -4.87 9.24
CA TYR A 156 12.21 -5.51 8.15
C TYR A 156 11.85 -6.98 8.01
N GLU A 157 11.60 -7.64 9.11
CA GLU A 157 11.17 -9.04 9.19
C GLU A 157 9.81 -9.23 8.52
N ASP A 158 8.81 -8.40 8.83
CA ASP A 158 7.51 -8.42 8.17
C ASP A 158 7.63 -8.20 6.65
N ILE A 159 8.49 -7.26 6.24
CA ILE A 159 8.71 -6.97 4.82
C ILE A 159 9.36 -8.16 4.11
N THR A 160 10.26 -8.93 4.77
CA THR A 160 10.80 -10.17 4.18
C THR A 160 9.70 -11.16 3.84
N GLU A 161 8.71 -11.30 4.70
CA GLU A 161 7.57 -12.19 4.46
C GLU A 161 6.64 -11.66 3.36
N VAL A 162 6.36 -10.35 3.34
CA VAL A 162 5.51 -9.75 2.30
C VAL A 162 6.16 -9.85 0.93
N MET A 163 7.48 -9.62 0.82
CA MET A 163 8.22 -9.56 -0.44
C MET A 163 8.89 -10.89 -0.83
N ASP A 164 8.84 -11.90 0.04
CA ASP A 164 9.48 -13.20 -0.14
C ASP A 164 10.96 -13.07 -0.52
N CYS A 165 11.72 -12.32 0.28
CA CYS A 165 13.15 -12.08 0.03
C CYS A 165 13.93 -11.91 1.34
N PRO A 166 15.26 -12.18 1.35
CA PRO A 166 16.08 -12.06 2.56
C PRO A 166 16.11 -10.64 3.13
N VAL A 167 16.28 -10.53 4.46
CA VAL A 167 16.33 -9.23 5.17
C VAL A 167 17.43 -8.29 4.65
N GLY A 168 18.56 -8.83 4.22
CA GLY A 168 19.62 -8.06 3.58
C GLY A 168 19.17 -7.40 2.26
N THR A 169 18.31 -8.11 1.50
CA THR A 169 17.71 -7.58 0.27
C THR A 169 16.71 -6.47 0.60
N VAL A 170 15.87 -6.64 1.63
CA VAL A 170 14.94 -5.60 2.08
C VAL A 170 15.70 -4.33 2.48
N ARG A 171 16.76 -4.47 3.32
CA ARG A 171 17.59 -3.34 3.74
C ARG A 171 18.21 -2.60 2.57
N SER A 172 18.80 -3.33 1.62
CA SER A 172 19.43 -2.73 0.44
C SER A 172 18.41 -2.06 -0.48
N ARG A 173 17.20 -2.62 -0.65
CA ARG A 173 16.11 -2.00 -1.42
C ARG A 173 15.66 -0.68 -0.80
N ILE A 174 15.41 -0.66 0.52
CA ILE A 174 15.01 0.56 1.23
C ILE A 174 16.10 1.63 1.15
N PHE A 175 17.36 1.25 1.36
CA PHE A 175 18.48 2.16 1.26
C PHE A 175 18.56 2.80 -0.14
N ARG A 176 18.56 1.99 -1.20
CA ARG A 176 18.59 2.48 -2.60
C ARG A 176 17.37 3.33 -2.94
N ALA A 177 16.20 3.00 -2.41
CA ALA A 177 15.00 3.80 -2.61
C ALA A 177 15.18 5.21 -2.04
N ARG A 178 15.68 5.32 -0.81
CA ARG A 178 15.98 6.60 -0.15
C ARG A 178 17.03 7.41 -0.92
N GLU A 179 18.12 6.77 -1.33
CA GLU A 179 19.15 7.44 -2.14
C GLU A 179 18.60 7.99 -3.45
N ALA A 180 17.77 7.21 -4.16
CA ALA A 180 17.18 7.64 -5.42
C ALA A 180 16.21 8.82 -5.23
N ILE A 181 15.38 8.79 -4.17
CA ILE A 181 14.48 9.89 -3.82
C ILE A 181 15.29 11.14 -3.46
N ASP A 182 16.28 11.02 -2.57
CA ASP A 182 17.12 12.15 -2.15
C ASP A 182 17.85 12.80 -3.32
N LYS A 183 18.38 11.98 -4.25
CA LYS A 183 19.03 12.48 -5.45
C LYS A 183 18.04 13.27 -6.31
N LYS A 184 16.88 12.69 -6.59
CA LYS A 184 15.88 13.34 -7.44
C LYS A 184 15.35 14.64 -6.86
N ILE A 185 15.15 14.71 -5.53
CA ILE A 185 14.73 15.93 -4.86
C ILE A 185 15.81 17.01 -4.96
N ARG A 186 17.10 16.67 -4.78
CA ARG A 186 18.20 17.61 -4.95
C ARG A 186 18.28 18.16 -6.36
N ASP A 187 18.23 17.29 -7.38
CA ASP A 187 18.28 17.67 -8.80
C ASP A 187 17.12 18.59 -9.21
N LEU A 188 16.01 18.61 -8.46
CA LEU A 188 14.84 19.44 -8.69
C LEU A 188 14.85 20.77 -7.91
N LEU A 189 15.71 20.89 -6.90
CA LEU A 189 15.87 22.09 -6.06
C LEU A 189 17.04 22.98 -6.51
N GLU A 190 17.95 22.45 -7.36
CA GLU A 190 19.04 23.18 -8.04
C GLU A 190 18.53 23.83 -9.34
#